data_24ac8083132dc080f77cd099b5dfecf1
#
_entry.id   24ac8083132dc080f77cd099b5dfecf1
#
_cell.length_a   1.000
_cell.length_b   1.000
_cell.length_c   1.000
_cell.angle_alpha   90.00
_cell.angle_beta   90.00
_cell.angle_gamma   90.00
#
_symmetry.space_group_name_H-M   'P 1'
#
loop_
_entity.id
_entity.type
_entity.pdbx_description
1 polymer ?
#
loop_
_entity_poly.entity_id
_entity_poly.type
_entity_poly.pdbx_seq_one_letter_code
_entity_poly.pdbx_strand_id
1 'polypeptide(L)'
;DKDGGQALLERIPGQRYWSLNGRYLARRDAVDLLLKTMKRIRVQSPVPSGELETVNRLLAGRAKKVEIYQGDDAPAKVWYIGSANQSHTGTYMLLGDAEGNVAKEPFITHMEGFTGFLSTRFFTDEREWRYTGVFDFPGRSLAGVRVQQHESNLDYTMRVDSFGSLSWNSTPMKPNAMIDTLAVQNHFNQFRKVHLETYNNHLSSSALDSILTVPPAFT
;
A
#
# COMPACT_ATOMS: atom_id res chain seq x y z
N ASP A 1 5.34 4.70 -16.14
CA ASP A 1 5.23 3.84 -17.32
C ASP A 1 4.76 4.64 -18.54
N LYS A 2 4.59 4.00 -19.69
CA LYS A 2 4.19 4.69 -20.94
C LYS A 2 2.73 5.17 -20.92
N ASP A 3 1.90 4.62 -20.08
CA ASP A 3 0.50 5.03 -19.90
C ASP A 3 0.36 6.22 -18.94
N GLY A 4 1.50 6.84 -18.56
CA GLY A 4 1.55 8.04 -17.72
C GLY A 4 1.46 7.77 -16.22
N GLY A 5 1.32 6.52 -15.79
CA GLY A 5 1.33 6.17 -14.37
C GLY A 5 2.71 6.39 -13.76
N GLN A 6 2.77 7.13 -12.65
CA GLN A 6 4.01 7.45 -11.92
C GLN A 6 3.76 7.41 -10.42
N ALA A 7 4.71 6.86 -9.67
CA ALA A 7 4.72 6.90 -8.22
C ALA A 7 6.13 7.26 -7.72
N LEU A 8 6.23 8.30 -6.92
CA LEU A 8 7.44 8.72 -6.22
C LEU A 8 7.33 8.33 -4.75
N LEU A 9 8.22 7.46 -4.30
CA LEU A 9 8.33 7.05 -2.91
C LEU A 9 9.55 7.68 -2.27
N GLU A 10 9.35 8.49 -1.24
CA GLU A 10 10.41 9.21 -0.56
C GLU A 10 10.44 8.88 0.92
N ARG A 11 11.63 8.56 1.42
CA ARG A 11 11.84 8.39 2.86
C ARG A 11 12.02 9.76 3.52
N ILE A 12 11.13 10.10 4.44
CA ILE A 12 11.24 11.36 5.18
C ILE A 12 12.22 11.17 6.34
N PRO A 13 13.32 11.96 6.42
CA PRO A 13 14.28 11.87 7.51
C PRO A 13 13.61 12.00 8.88
N GLY A 14 13.97 11.14 9.82
CA GLY A 14 13.42 11.13 11.17
C GLY A 14 12.01 10.56 11.32
N GLN A 15 11.35 10.18 10.23
CA GLN A 15 10.02 9.58 10.26
C GLN A 15 10.04 8.08 9.97
N ARG A 16 9.02 7.37 10.46
CA ARG A 16 8.87 5.91 10.27
C ARG A 16 8.09 5.54 9.02
N TYR A 17 7.60 6.49 8.29
CA TYR A 17 6.78 6.30 7.10
C TYR A 17 7.43 6.91 5.86
N TRP A 18 6.99 6.46 4.71
CA TRP A 18 7.37 6.98 3.41
C TRP A 18 6.29 7.89 2.86
N SER A 19 6.70 8.96 2.20
CA SER A 19 5.82 9.81 1.40
C SER A 19 5.58 9.17 0.04
N LEU A 20 4.38 9.34 -0.47
CA LEU A 20 3.98 9.01 -1.83
C LEU A 20 3.61 10.30 -2.56
N ASN A 21 4.34 10.61 -3.63
CA ASN A 21 4.15 11.81 -4.47
C ASN A 21 4.16 13.14 -3.68
N GLY A 22 4.87 13.20 -2.55
CA GLY A 22 4.90 14.35 -1.65
C GLY A 22 3.56 14.69 -0.97
N ARG A 23 2.52 13.87 -1.18
CA ARG A 23 1.14 14.20 -0.78
C ARG A 23 0.52 13.18 0.18
N TYR A 24 0.79 11.91 -0.01
CA TYR A 24 0.16 10.83 0.75
C TYR A 24 1.17 10.04 1.57
N LEU A 25 0.68 9.34 2.57
CA LEU A 25 1.45 8.28 3.24
C LEU A 25 1.47 7.03 2.36
N ALA A 26 2.63 6.42 2.21
CA ALA A 26 2.75 5.15 1.53
C ALA A 26 2.45 3.96 2.46
N ARG A 27 1.87 2.90 1.90
CA ARG A 27 1.66 1.62 2.58
C ARG A 27 3.00 1.00 2.94
N ARG A 28 3.21 0.79 4.22
CA ARG A 28 4.46 0.24 4.73
C ARG A 28 4.75 -1.17 4.20
N ASP A 29 3.75 -2.03 4.16
CA ASP A 29 3.87 -3.40 3.65
C ASP A 29 4.31 -3.43 2.18
N ALA A 30 3.75 -2.56 1.34
CA ALA A 30 4.11 -2.45 -0.07
C ALA A 30 5.55 -1.92 -0.24
N VAL A 31 5.92 -0.88 0.51
CA VAL A 31 7.29 -0.33 0.49
C VAL A 31 8.31 -1.34 1.00
N ASP A 32 8.04 -2.00 2.14
CA ASP A 32 8.93 -3.02 2.70
C ASP A 32 9.13 -4.19 1.71
N LEU A 33 8.07 -4.61 1.01
CA LEU A 33 8.14 -5.62 -0.04
C LEU A 33 8.99 -5.18 -1.23
N LEU A 34 8.82 -3.93 -1.68
CA LEU A 34 9.63 -3.36 -2.77
C LEU A 34 11.10 -3.31 -2.38
N LEU A 35 11.44 -2.75 -1.21
CA LEU A 35 12.82 -2.67 -0.72
C LEU A 35 13.46 -4.06 -0.54
N LYS A 36 12.70 -5.02 -0.02
CA LYS A 36 13.14 -6.42 0.08
C LYS A 36 13.43 -7.00 -1.29
N THR A 37 12.58 -6.71 -2.27
CA THR A 37 12.79 -7.15 -3.66
C THR A 37 14.04 -6.53 -4.24
N MET A 38 14.21 -5.22 -4.14
CA MET A 38 15.41 -4.52 -4.63
C MET A 38 16.70 -5.05 -4.02
N LYS A 39 16.68 -5.39 -2.72
CA LYS A 39 17.84 -5.96 -2.02
C LYS A 39 18.18 -7.37 -2.46
N ARG A 40 17.17 -8.19 -2.80
CA ARG A 40 17.32 -9.64 -3.04
C ARG A 40 17.25 -10.05 -4.50
N ILE A 41 16.99 -9.11 -5.39
CA ILE A 41 16.95 -9.38 -6.82
C ILE A 41 18.34 -9.83 -7.32
N ARG A 42 18.35 -10.85 -8.17
CA ARG A 42 19.54 -11.42 -8.78
C ARG A 42 19.30 -11.64 -10.27
N VAL A 43 20.36 -11.58 -11.05
CA VAL A 43 20.35 -12.04 -12.43
C VAL A 43 20.35 -13.57 -12.40
N GLN A 44 19.40 -14.17 -13.08
CA GLN A 44 19.31 -15.62 -13.26
C GLN A 44 20.13 -16.04 -14.48
N SER A 45 19.90 -15.39 -15.60
CA SER A 45 20.59 -15.65 -16.87
C SER A 45 20.42 -14.48 -17.83
N PRO A 46 21.28 -14.35 -18.85
CA PRO A 46 20.95 -13.54 -20.02
C PRO A 46 19.70 -14.08 -20.70
N VAL A 47 19.00 -13.22 -21.45
CA VAL A 47 17.89 -13.65 -22.32
C VAL A 47 18.46 -14.46 -23.49
N PRO A 48 17.86 -15.63 -23.81
CA PRO A 48 18.30 -16.43 -24.96
C PRO A 48 18.29 -15.62 -26.27
N SER A 49 19.31 -15.83 -27.14
CA SER A 49 19.46 -15.06 -28.38
C SER A 49 18.23 -15.10 -29.28
N GLY A 50 17.52 -16.25 -29.32
CA GLY A 50 16.29 -16.39 -30.09
C GLY A 50 15.09 -15.58 -29.57
N GLU A 51 15.15 -15.10 -28.31
CA GLU A 51 14.09 -14.30 -27.69
C GLU A 51 14.42 -12.80 -27.63
N LEU A 52 15.70 -12.42 -27.86
CA LEU A 52 16.20 -11.06 -27.64
C LEU A 52 15.41 -9.99 -28.38
N GLU A 53 15.09 -10.20 -29.63
CA GLU A 53 14.32 -9.23 -30.44
C GLU A 53 12.93 -9.00 -29.86
N THR A 54 12.25 -10.09 -29.48
CA THR A 54 10.92 -10.02 -28.90
C THR A 54 10.95 -9.35 -27.52
N VAL A 55 11.90 -9.72 -26.68
CA VAL A 55 12.05 -9.14 -25.32
C VAL A 55 12.41 -7.66 -25.41
N ASN A 56 13.32 -7.26 -26.28
CA ASN A 56 13.68 -5.85 -26.48
C ASN A 56 12.46 -5.03 -26.94
N ARG A 57 11.65 -5.54 -27.86
CA ARG A 57 10.43 -4.88 -28.31
C ARG A 57 9.41 -4.75 -27.16
N LEU A 58 9.25 -5.77 -26.33
CA LEU A 58 8.37 -5.73 -25.16
C LEU A 58 8.85 -4.73 -24.12
N LEU A 59 10.14 -4.71 -23.81
CA LEU A 59 10.76 -3.75 -22.89
C LEU A 59 10.61 -2.32 -23.42
N ALA A 60 10.92 -2.10 -24.69
CA ALA A 60 10.75 -0.79 -25.32
C ALA A 60 9.29 -0.31 -25.30
N GLY A 61 8.30 -1.23 -25.39
CA GLY A 61 6.87 -0.93 -25.43
C GLY A 61 6.19 -0.78 -24.08
N ARG A 62 6.55 -1.59 -23.08
CA ARG A 62 5.76 -1.79 -21.87
C ARG A 62 6.55 -1.83 -20.56
N ALA A 63 7.86 -1.59 -20.59
CA ALA A 63 8.65 -1.61 -19.36
C ALA A 63 8.26 -0.47 -18.42
N LYS A 64 8.31 -0.77 -17.14
CA LYS A 64 8.25 0.23 -16.07
C LYS A 64 9.67 0.72 -15.78
N LYS A 65 9.93 2.01 -15.97
CA LYS A 65 11.20 2.62 -15.58
C LYS A 65 11.18 2.83 -14.07
N VAL A 66 12.20 2.34 -13.39
CA VAL A 66 12.40 2.50 -11.94
C VAL A 66 13.73 3.19 -11.72
N GLU A 67 13.69 4.36 -11.12
CA GLU A 67 14.87 5.14 -10.74
C GLU A 67 15.06 5.02 -9.23
N ILE A 68 16.28 4.71 -8.80
CA ILE A 68 16.61 4.49 -7.40
C ILE A 68 17.63 5.55 -6.99
N TYR A 69 17.23 6.40 -6.06
CA TYR A 69 18.04 7.50 -5.52
C TYR A 69 18.57 7.13 -4.13
N GLN A 70 19.79 7.56 -3.82
CA GLN A 70 20.46 7.28 -2.53
C GLN A 70 20.96 8.57 -1.86
N GLY A 71 20.19 9.64 -1.95
CA GLY A 71 20.48 10.93 -1.34
C GLY A 71 21.07 11.96 -2.29
N ASP A 72 21.36 11.59 -3.52
CA ASP A 72 21.87 12.47 -4.58
C ASP A 72 20.73 12.85 -5.54
N ASP A 73 20.90 13.94 -6.30
CA ASP A 73 19.95 14.39 -7.31
C ASP A 73 19.89 13.47 -8.54
N ALA A 74 20.96 12.72 -8.80
CA ALA A 74 21.02 11.72 -9.86
C ALA A 74 20.64 10.33 -9.34
N PRO A 75 19.95 9.50 -10.14
CA PRO A 75 19.61 8.14 -9.75
C PRO A 75 20.86 7.27 -9.65
N ALA A 76 21.07 6.60 -8.52
CA ALA A 76 22.15 5.63 -8.36
C ALA A 76 21.99 4.39 -9.27
N LYS A 77 20.75 4.06 -9.65
CA LYS A 77 20.42 2.95 -10.55
C LYS A 77 19.14 3.24 -11.32
N VAL A 78 19.11 2.77 -12.55
CA VAL A 78 17.91 2.81 -13.40
C VAL A 78 17.61 1.39 -13.89
N TRP A 79 16.39 0.92 -13.64
CA TRP A 79 15.94 -0.39 -14.09
C TRP A 79 14.71 -0.25 -14.99
N TYR A 80 14.65 -1.07 -16.02
CA TYR A 80 13.47 -1.22 -16.86
C TYR A 80 12.89 -2.60 -16.60
N ILE A 81 11.74 -2.62 -15.92
CA ILE A 81 11.07 -3.84 -15.46
C ILE A 81 10.05 -4.27 -16.52
N GLY A 82 10.27 -5.40 -17.13
CA GLY A 82 9.41 -5.99 -18.16
C GLY A 82 8.40 -6.99 -17.60
N SER A 83 7.91 -7.84 -18.48
CA SER A 83 6.97 -8.92 -18.17
C SER A 83 7.68 -10.15 -17.55
N ALA A 84 6.87 -11.12 -17.12
CA ALA A 84 7.37 -12.45 -16.80
C ALA A 84 8.01 -13.12 -18.03
N ASN A 85 8.99 -14.00 -17.79
CA ASN A 85 9.46 -14.93 -18.80
C ASN A 85 8.39 -16.00 -19.11
N GLN A 86 8.61 -16.81 -20.14
CA GLN A 86 7.62 -17.81 -20.57
C GLN A 86 7.26 -18.84 -19.50
N SER A 87 8.22 -19.20 -18.65
CA SER A 87 8.00 -20.15 -17.55
C SER A 87 7.39 -19.51 -16.28
N HIS A 88 7.17 -18.19 -16.27
CA HIS A 88 6.70 -17.42 -15.11
C HIS A 88 7.60 -17.52 -13.86
N THR A 89 8.87 -17.92 -14.02
CA THR A 89 9.83 -18.08 -12.92
C THR A 89 10.79 -16.91 -12.78
N GLY A 90 10.77 -15.97 -13.72
CA GLY A 90 11.62 -14.79 -13.75
C GLY A 90 10.96 -13.60 -14.43
N THR A 91 11.65 -12.48 -14.39
CA THR A 91 11.21 -11.20 -14.97
C THR A 91 12.27 -10.69 -15.92
N TYR A 92 11.89 -10.29 -17.11
CA TYR A 92 12.79 -9.62 -18.03
C TYR A 92 13.11 -8.22 -17.52
N MET A 93 14.38 -7.91 -17.42
CA MET A 93 14.85 -6.60 -16.98
C MET A 93 16.02 -6.11 -17.83
N LEU A 94 16.05 -4.80 -18.06
CA LEU A 94 17.17 -4.10 -18.63
C LEU A 94 17.74 -3.15 -17.59
N LEU A 95 19.05 -3.16 -17.40
CA LEU A 95 19.74 -2.36 -16.39
C LEU A 95 20.32 -1.11 -17.03
N GLY A 96 20.17 0.03 -16.38
CA GLY A 96 20.80 1.30 -16.71
C GLY A 96 21.57 1.85 -15.51
N ASP A 97 22.52 2.73 -15.80
CA ASP A 97 23.28 3.48 -14.80
C ASP A 97 22.74 4.90 -14.60
N ALA A 98 23.39 5.66 -13.72
CA ALA A 98 23.07 7.05 -13.42
C ALA A 98 23.28 7.99 -14.61
N GLU A 99 24.22 7.66 -15.49
CA GLU A 99 24.62 8.44 -16.66
C GLU A 99 23.65 8.23 -17.84
N GLY A 100 22.67 7.32 -17.70
CA GLY A 100 21.69 7.01 -18.74
C GLY A 100 22.16 5.95 -19.74
N ASN A 101 23.32 5.33 -19.51
CA ASN A 101 23.73 4.19 -20.30
C ASN A 101 22.87 2.98 -19.94
N VAL A 102 22.49 2.22 -20.93
CA VAL A 102 21.65 1.03 -20.77
C VAL A 102 22.45 -0.20 -21.19
N ALA A 103 22.33 -1.28 -20.44
CA ALA A 103 22.95 -2.55 -20.79
C ALA A 103 22.56 -2.97 -22.22
N LYS A 104 23.50 -3.57 -22.95
CA LYS A 104 23.28 -3.95 -24.35
C LYS A 104 22.20 -5.03 -24.51
N GLU A 105 22.05 -5.87 -23.47
CA GLU A 105 21.15 -7.01 -23.49
C GLU A 105 20.33 -7.09 -22.21
N PRO A 106 19.06 -7.52 -22.29
CA PRO A 106 18.23 -7.76 -21.14
C PRO A 106 18.59 -9.07 -20.42
N PHE A 107 18.23 -9.14 -19.16
CA PHE A 107 18.44 -10.30 -18.31
C PHE A 107 17.10 -10.85 -17.83
N ILE A 108 17.08 -12.15 -17.53
CA ILE A 108 16.05 -12.77 -16.70
C ILE A 108 16.51 -12.61 -15.26
N THR A 109 15.66 -11.99 -14.44
CA THR A 109 15.94 -11.75 -13.03
C THR A 109 14.94 -12.50 -12.15
N HIS A 110 15.38 -12.88 -10.96
CA HIS A 110 14.59 -13.56 -9.97
C HIS A 110 14.92 -13.05 -8.56
N MET A 111 14.23 -13.55 -7.56
CA MET A 111 14.56 -13.30 -6.15
C MET A 111 14.75 -14.66 -5.45
N GLU A 112 15.88 -14.83 -4.76
CA GLU A 112 16.16 -16.04 -4.00
C GLU A 112 15.05 -16.34 -2.96
N GLY A 113 14.59 -17.59 -2.94
CA GLY A 113 13.52 -18.06 -2.06
C GLY A 113 12.12 -17.56 -2.46
N PHE A 114 11.96 -17.11 -3.71
CA PHE A 114 10.65 -16.76 -4.26
C PHE A 114 10.51 -17.37 -5.66
N THR A 115 9.44 -18.10 -5.86
CA THR A 115 9.06 -18.64 -7.18
C THR A 115 8.02 -17.71 -7.80
N GLY A 116 8.30 -17.20 -9.00
CA GLY A 116 7.42 -16.30 -9.73
C GLY A 116 8.16 -15.10 -10.32
N PHE A 117 7.39 -14.15 -10.83
CA PHE A 117 7.90 -12.96 -11.47
C PHE A 117 7.72 -11.72 -10.58
N LEU A 118 8.56 -10.70 -10.79
CA LEU A 118 8.69 -9.55 -9.88
C LEU A 118 7.94 -8.30 -10.35
N SER A 119 7.45 -8.27 -11.60
CA SER A 119 6.83 -7.07 -12.20
C SER A 119 5.58 -6.57 -11.45
N THR A 120 4.89 -7.46 -10.75
CA THR A 120 3.71 -7.13 -9.92
C THR A 120 4.05 -6.39 -8.63
N ARG A 121 5.34 -6.22 -8.30
CA ARG A 121 5.80 -5.48 -7.10
C ARG A 121 6.17 -4.04 -7.42
N PHE A 122 6.16 -3.67 -8.69
CA PHE A 122 6.48 -2.34 -9.18
C PHE A 122 5.20 -1.69 -9.72
N PHE A 123 4.41 -1.12 -8.81
CA PHE A 123 3.18 -0.45 -9.17
C PHE A 123 3.45 0.92 -9.78
N THR A 124 2.65 1.31 -10.76
CA THR A 124 2.65 2.66 -11.34
C THR A 124 1.36 3.41 -10.99
N ASP A 125 0.36 2.70 -10.50
CA ASP A 125 -0.85 3.30 -9.93
C ASP A 125 -0.57 3.75 -8.49
N GLU A 126 -0.79 5.04 -8.23
CA GLU A 126 -0.63 5.67 -6.91
C GLU A 126 -1.46 4.95 -5.84
N ARG A 127 -2.67 4.49 -6.18
CA ARG A 127 -3.60 3.84 -5.24
C ARG A 127 -3.04 2.57 -4.62
N GLU A 128 -2.22 1.84 -5.35
CA GLU A 128 -1.56 0.63 -4.87
C GLU A 128 -0.53 0.91 -3.77
N TRP A 129 0.03 2.11 -3.76
CA TRP A 129 0.99 2.55 -2.76
C TRP A 129 0.37 3.30 -1.59
N ARG A 130 -0.83 3.85 -1.79
CA ARG A 130 -1.44 4.75 -0.82
C ARG A 130 -1.86 4.03 0.45
N TYR A 131 -1.57 4.63 1.61
CA TYR A 131 -1.97 4.11 2.91
C TYR A 131 -3.49 4.04 3.04
N THR A 132 -3.99 2.90 3.47
CA THR A 132 -5.43 2.58 3.52
C THR A 132 -6.02 2.62 4.94
N GLY A 133 -5.23 3.04 5.94
CA GLY A 133 -5.70 3.09 7.33
C GLY A 133 -6.75 4.18 7.55
N VAL A 134 -7.88 3.78 8.11
CA VAL A 134 -8.90 4.68 8.67
C VAL A 134 -8.58 4.95 10.13
N PHE A 135 -8.33 3.88 10.89
CA PHE A 135 -7.81 3.93 12.25
C PHE A 135 -6.54 3.08 12.34
N ASP A 136 -5.52 3.61 13.00
CA ASP A 136 -4.28 2.89 13.29
C ASP A 136 -3.69 3.42 14.60
N PHE A 137 -4.25 2.91 15.71
CA PHE A 137 -3.87 3.30 17.06
C PHE A 137 -2.95 2.24 17.68
N PRO A 138 -1.62 2.48 17.74
CA PRO A 138 -0.67 1.53 18.29
C PRO A 138 -0.83 1.38 19.81
N GLY A 139 -0.71 0.16 20.30
CA GLY A 139 -0.67 -0.12 21.73
C GLY A 139 -1.91 0.33 22.50
N ARG A 140 -1.73 1.20 23.49
CA ARG A 140 -2.79 1.76 24.34
C ARG A 140 -3.18 3.20 23.97
N SER A 141 -2.90 3.66 22.76
CA SER A 141 -3.16 5.05 22.36
C SER A 141 -4.64 5.36 22.13
N LEU A 142 -5.51 4.35 21.91
CA LEU A 142 -6.94 4.55 21.83
C LEU A 142 -7.52 4.71 23.25
N ALA A 143 -7.94 5.93 23.58
CA ALA A 143 -8.50 6.28 24.89
C ALA A 143 -10.03 6.13 24.97
N GLY A 144 -10.72 6.18 23.83
CA GLY A 144 -12.17 6.01 23.80
C GLY A 144 -12.73 6.02 22.38
N VAL A 145 -13.96 5.55 22.28
CA VAL A 145 -14.77 5.52 21.06
C VAL A 145 -16.16 6.02 21.42
N ARG A 146 -16.69 6.93 20.64
CA ARG A 146 -18.09 7.36 20.69
C ARG A 146 -18.72 7.06 19.33
N VAL A 147 -19.86 6.39 19.35
CA VAL A 147 -20.66 6.12 18.15
C VAL A 147 -22.04 6.77 18.34
N GLN A 148 -22.44 7.55 17.35
CA GLN A 148 -23.76 8.15 17.27
C GLN A 148 -24.49 7.54 16.08
N GLN A 149 -25.64 6.94 16.33
CA GLN A 149 -26.49 6.34 15.29
C GLN A 149 -27.65 7.28 14.98
N HIS A 150 -27.66 7.83 13.78
CA HIS A 150 -28.64 8.86 13.42
C HIS A 150 -30.06 8.31 13.18
N GLU A 151 -30.15 7.03 12.79
CA GLU A 151 -31.45 6.41 12.49
C GLU A 151 -32.13 5.76 13.71
N SER A 152 -31.36 5.24 14.66
CA SER A 152 -31.88 4.41 15.75
C SER A 152 -31.83 5.07 17.13
N ASN A 153 -31.21 6.24 17.25
CA ASN A 153 -30.96 6.93 18.53
C ASN A 153 -30.19 6.05 19.56
N LEU A 154 -29.46 5.05 19.09
CA LEU A 154 -28.66 4.16 19.93
C LEU A 154 -27.20 4.63 19.99
N ASP A 155 -26.98 5.69 20.73
CA ASP A 155 -25.65 6.20 20.96
C ASP A 155 -24.91 5.39 22.01
N TYR A 156 -23.63 5.17 21.81
CA TYR A 156 -22.78 4.58 22.85
C TYR A 156 -21.40 5.19 22.92
N THR A 157 -20.80 5.09 24.08
CA THR A 157 -19.43 5.52 24.34
C THR A 157 -18.68 4.45 25.10
N MET A 158 -17.49 4.14 24.64
CA MET A 158 -16.50 3.31 25.34
C MET A 158 -15.33 4.18 25.74
N ARG A 159 -14.86 4.08 26.97
CA ARG A 159 -13.69 4.85 27.45
C ARG A 159 -12.78 3.99 28.31
N VAL A 160 -11.48 4.20 28.14
CA VAL A 160 -10.44 3.61 29.00
C VAL A 160 -10.05 4.63 30.04
N ASP A 161 -10.13 4.27 31.31
CA ASP A 161 -9.72 5.11 32.42
C ASP A 161 -8.18 5.11 32.61
N SER A 162 -7.71 5.89 33.57
CA SER A 162 -6.27 5.98 33.90
C SER A 162 -5.67 4.66 34.43
N PHE A 163 -6.50 3.73 34.88
CA PHE A 163 -6.09 2.39 35.34
C PHE A 163 -6.15 1.33 34.24
N GLY A 164 -6.63 1.71 33.05
CA GLY A 164 -6.77 0.80 31.91
C GLY A 164 -8.10 0.01 31.89
N SER A 165 -9.03 0.33 32.76
CA SER A 165 -10.36 -0.29 32.79
C SER A 165 -11.26 0.32 31.72
N LEU A 166 -11.96 -0.54 30.97
CA LEU A 166 -12.88 -0.13 29.91
C LEU A 166 -14.30 0.02 30.47
N SER A 167 -14.89 1.19 30.26
CA SER A 167 -16.28 1.47 30.58
C SER A 167 -17.13 1.56 29.31
N TRP A 168 -18.39 1.18 29.43
CA TRP A 168 -19.43 1.29 28.39
C TRP A 168 -20.59 2.12 28.90
N ASN A 169 -21.09 3.03 28.08
CA ASN A 169 -22.29 3.78 28.31
C ASN A 169 -23.10 3.86 27.01
N SER A 170 -24.41 3.63 27.07
CA SER A 170 -25.32 3.73 25.93
C SER A 170 -26.58 4.53 26.25
N THR A 171 -27.15 5.17 25.24
CA THR A 171 -28.39 5.92 25.37
C THR A 171 -29.40 5.40 24.34
N PRO A 172 -30.60 4.93 24.73
CA PRO A 172 -31.03 4.69 26.13
C PRO A 172 -30.39 3.45 26.75
N MET A 173 -30.01 3.52 28.00
CA MET A 173 -29.53 2.36 28.76
C MET A 173 -30.72 1.61 29.39
N LYS A 174 -30.83 0.30 29.15
CA LYS A 174 -31.86 -0.52 29.81
C LYS A 174 -31.52 -0.65 31.30
N PRO A 175 -32.46 -0.37 32.20
CA PRO A 175 -32.27 -0.64 33.63
C PRO A 175 -31.92 -2.12 33.86
N ASN A 176 -30.90 -2.39 34.67
CA ASN A 176 -30.40 -3.73 35.00
C ASN A 176 -29.82 -4.53 33.84
N ALA A 177 -29.34 -3.88 32.76
CA ALA A 177 -28.61 -4.57 31.72
C ALA A 177 -27.28 -5.10 32.28
N MET A 178 -27.08 -6.40 32.21
CA MET A 178 -25.74 -7.01 32.42
C MET A 178 -24.87 -6.74 31.22
N ILE A 179 -23.75 -6.09 31.44
CA ILE A 179 -22.79 -5.79 30.37
C ILE A 179 -21.80 -6.94 30.28
N ASP A 180 -21.71 -7.57 29.11
CA ASP A 180 -20.65 -8.51 28.79
C ASP A 180 -19.35 -7.73 28.52
N THR A 181 -18.50 -7.70 29.54
CA THR A 181 -17.23 -6.96 29.49
C THR A 181 -16.28 -7.50 28.41
N LEU A 182 -16.31 -8.81 28.12
CA LEU A 182 -15.50 -9.40 27.07
C LEU A 182 -15.97 -8.97 25.68
N ALA A 183 -17.28 -8.96 25.44
CA ALA A 183 -17.86 -8.47 24.20
C ALA A 183 -17.52 -7.00 23.96
N VAL A 184 -17.63 -6.15 24.99
CA VAL A 184 -17.25 -4.74 24.93
C VAL A 184 -15.76 -4.57 24.61
N GLN A 185 -14.90 -5.35 25.27
CA GLN A 185 -13.45 -5.31 25.01
C GLN A 185 -13.12 -5.72 23.58
N ASN A 186 -13.75 -6.77 23.07
CA ASN A 186 -13.56 -7.22 21.70
C ASN A 186 -14.06 -6.17 20.70
N HIS A 187 -15.19 -5.56 20.94
CA HIS A 187 -15.75 -4.49 20.11
C HIS A 187 -14.82 -3.25 20.11
N PHE A 188 -14.36 -2.82 21.28
CA PHE A 188 -13.40 -1.71 21.38
C PHE A 188 -12.11 -1.94 20.60
N ASN A 189 -11.60 -3.18 20.63
CA ASN A 189 -10.39 -3.55 19.93
C ASN A 189 -10.53 -3.48 18.39
N GLN A 190 -11.74 -3.62 17.84
CA GLN A 190 -11.99 -3.48 16.40
C GLN A 190 -11.69 -2.06 15.89
N PHE A 191 -11.81 -1.03 16.73
CA PHE A 191 -11.50 0.35 16.37
C PHE A 191 -9.99 0.66 16.39
N ARG A 192 -9.14 -0.24 16.88
CA ARG A 192 -7.69 0.01 16.94
C ARG A 192 -7.03 0.01 15.59
N LYS A 193 -7.48 -0.86 14.70
CA LYS A 193 -6.89 -1.00 13.38
C LYS A 193 -7.97 -1.31 12.35
N VAL A 194 -8.32 -0.30 11.56
CA VAL A 194 -9.29 -0.39 10.48
C VAL A 194 -8.65 0.13 9.21
N HIS A 195 -8.63 -0.68 8.17
CA HIS A 195 -8.12 -0.32 6.87
C HIS A 195 -9.20 -0.46 5.81
N LEU A 196 -9.15 0.40 4.80
CA LEU A 196 -9.88 0.19 3.56
C LEU A 196 -9.30 -1.05 2.87
N GLU A 197 -10.14 -1.86 2.26
CA GLU A 197 -9.67 -2.94 1.39
C GLU A 197 -9.07 -2.34 0.11
N THR A 198 -9.78 -1.39 -0.49
CA THR A 198 -9.32 -0.69 -1.69
C THR A 198 -9.94 0.71 -1.77
N TYR A 199 -9.30 1.61 -2.52
CA TYR A 199 -9.90 2.88 -2.88
C TYR A 199 -10.98 2.68 -3.94
N ASN A 200 -12.08 3.44 -3.79
CA ASN A 200 -13.14 3.43 -4.77
C ASN A 200 -12.66 4.05 -6.10
N ASN A 201 -12.71 3.25 -7.15
CA ASN A 201 -12.35 3.62 -8.53
C ASN A 201 -13.48 3.32 -9.53
N HIS A 202 -14.66 2.91 -9.03
CA HIS A 202 -15.80 2.52 -9.87
C HIS A 202 -16.89 3.59 -9.91
N LEU A 203 -16.94 4.49 -8.94
CA LEU A 203 -17.95 5.55 -8.90
C LEU A 203 -17.48 6.79 -9.65
N SER A 204 -18.39 7.37 -10.43
CA SER A 204 -18.17 8.70 -11.02
C SER A 204 -18.15 9.80 -9.93
N SER A 205 -17.58 10.96 -10.26
CA SER A 205 -17.59 12.11 -9.35
C SER A 205 -19.01 12.50 -8.92
N SER A 206 -19.97 12.48 -9.84
CA SER A 206 -21.37 12.78 -9.53
C SER A 206 -22.03 11.76 -8.59
N ALA A 207 -21.66 10.47 -8.70
CA ALA A 207 -22.15 9.46 -7.78
C ALA A 207 -21.53 9.62 -6.38
N LEU A 208 -20.24 10.00 -6.31
CA LEU A 208 -19.57 10.32 -5.04
C LEU A 208 -20.21 11.54 -4.37
N ASP A 209 -20.47 12.62 -5.12
CA ASP A 209 -21.12 13.82 -4.59
C ASP A 209 -22.52 13.49 -4.05
N SER A 210 -23.26 12.64 -4.75
CA SER A 210 -24.57 12.15 -4.29
C SER A 210 -24.50 11.41 -2.96
N ILE A 211 -23.49 10.53 -2.80
CA ILE A 211 -23.29 9.77 -1.54
C ILE A 211 -22.89 10.72 -0.41
N LEU A 212 -22.03 11.70 -0.68
CA LEU A 212 -21.52 12.63 0.33
C LEU A 212 -22.60 13.65 0.81
N THR A 213 -23.67 13.82 0.06
CA THR A 213 -24.82 14.68 0.47
C THR A 213 -25.81 13.95 1.36
N VAL A 214 -25.78 12.61 1.41
CA VAL A 214 -26.63 11.82 2.30
C VAL A 214 -26.05 11.85 3.73
N PRO A 215 -26.87 12.17 4.76
CA PRO A 215 -26.41 12.07 6.15
C PRO A 215 -25.88 10.67 6.45
N PRO A 216 -24.77 10.54 7.18
CA PRO A 216 -24.26 9.22 7.53
C PRO A 216 -25.22 8.51 8.50
N ALA A 217 -25.34 7.19 8.35
CA ALA A 217 -26.17 6.38 9.28
C ALA A 217 -25.60 6.41 10.71
N PHE A 218 -24.30 6.61 10.84
CA PHE A 218 -23.61 6.77 12.12
C PHE A 218 -22.35 7.63 11.98
N THR A 219 -21.94 8.25 13.06
CA THR A 219 -20.69 8.98 13.24
C THR A 219 -19.96 8.56 14.50
#